data_e2e2871b72815d8e3ad77955fa949e7d
#
_entry.id   e2e2871b72815d8e3ad77955fa949e7d
#
_cell.length_a   1.000
_cell.length_b   1.000
_cell.length_c   1.000
_cell.angle_alpha   90.00
_cell.angle_beta   90.00
_cell.angle_gamma   90.00
#
_symmetry.space_group_name_H-M   'P 1'
#
loop_
_entity.id
_entity.type
_entity.pdbx_description
1 polymer ?
#
loop_
_entity_poly.entity_id
_entity_poly.type
_entity_poly.pdbx_seq_one_letter_code
_entity_poly.pdbx_strand_id
1 'polypeptide(L)'
;EIQFVIVLRLAGKTRDHVLSMRAVLLTGETLETSVISDEELDALPESSTESRIGRALRSLHDENLDEIEAAFPVLNRCLTGYDLKHVRTTDGDIDLNAVLCGSEGTLGLISEATINLEPLPTEIGLVAVQYESFMDALFDARELMQHGATSIETVDSTVLNLAMNDFVWDSVQAYFPSSEKTLQGINLVEFTDFDAASLALKMDAFSRHLDTVAEAGGRSFAHAIARGRAQVNQVWAMRKRAVGLLGGLQGTKKPVAFVEDTCVPPENLAPFIGEFRELLDAHALDYGMFGHVDAGVLHVRPALDLKAPESLELMRTITDQVVDLTKKYHGLLWGEHGKGVRSEYAPVFFGALYPAICQIKALFDPQNRLNPGKIAGPTPDTPLRKIDEVPLRAHSDRRIVEG
;
A
#
# COMPACT_ATOMS: atom_id res chain seq x y z
N GLU A 1 6.05 -1.06 -19.78
CA GLU A 1 6.19 -0.62 -18.37
C GLU A 1 4.95 0.20 -18.04
N ILE A 2 4.02 -0.41 -17.30
CA ILE A 2 2.94 0.36 -16.69
C ILE A 2 3.62 1.10 -15.54
N GLN A 3 3.90 2.36 -15.75
CA GLN A 3 4.42 3.24 -14.72
C GLN A 3 3.25 3.50 -13.76
N PHE A 4 3.19 2.77 -12.67
CA PHE A 4 2.32 3.10 -11.55
C PHE A 4 2.84 4.41 -10.96
N VAL A 5 2.37 5.51 -11.51
CA VAL A 5 2.61 6.83 -10.95
C VAL A 5 1.76 6.94 -9.69
N ILE A 6 2.33 7.52 -8.66
CA ILE A 6 1.76 7.78 -7.32
C ILE A 6 0.57 8.77 -7.39
N VAL A 7 -0.42 8.49 -8.21
CA VAL A 7 -1.62 9.33 -8.37
C VAL A 7 -2.88 8.61 -7.86
N LEU A 8 -2.68 7.61 -6.99
CA LEU A 8 -3.75 6.73 -6.50
C LEU A 8 -4.89 7.48 -5.80
N ARG A 9 -4.64 8.65 -5.21
CA ARG A 9 -5.69 9.43 -4.55
C ARG A 9 -6.76 9.93 -5.53
N LEU A 10 -6.37 10.34 -6.73
CA LEU A 10 -7.28 10.90 -7.73
C LEU A 10 -7.72 9.85 -8.76
N ALA A 11 -6.85 8.91 -9.09
CA ALA A 11 -7.10 7.91 -10.13
C ALA A 11 -7.67 6.57 -9.59
N GLY A 12 -7.80 6.39 -8.29
CA GLY A 12 -8.30 5.13 -7.72
C GLY A 12 -7.25 4.00 -7.64
N LYS A 13 -7.71 2.78 -7.45
CA LYS A 13 -6.92 1.54 -7.35
C LYS A 13 -7.03 0.75 -8.65
N THR A 14 -6.13 -0.21 -8.87
CA THR A 14 -6.17 -1.10 -10.05
C THR A 14 -7.56 -1.71 -10.26
N ARG A 15 -8.24 -2.12 -9.20
CA ARG A 15 -9.60 -2.67 -9.26
C ARG A 15 -10.59 -1.69 -9.92
N ASP A 16 -10.48 -0.40 -9.60
CA ASP A 16 -11.41 0.63 -10.09
C ASP A 16 -11.26 0.88 -11.61
N HIS A 17 -10.17 0.35 -12.19
CA HIS A 17 -9.87 0.44 -13.62
C HIS A 17 -10.08 -0.86 -14.39
N VAL A 18 -10.36 -1.98 -13.72
CA VAL A 18 -10.60 -3.25 -14.40
C VAL A 18 -12.07 -3.32 -14.85
N LEU A 19 -12.28 -3.34 -16.15
CA LEU A 19 -13.61 -3.45 -16.77
C LEU A 19 -14.04 -4.91 -16.93
N SER A 20 -13.09 -5.79 -17.31
CA SER A 20 -13.34 -7.22 -17.45
C SER A 20 -12.04 -8.01 -17.35
N MET A 21 -12.13 -9.27 -16.97
CA MET A 21 -11.03 -10.23 -16.98
C MET A 21 -11.46 -11.57 -17.55
N ARG A 22 -10.47 -12.30 -18.08
CA ARG A 22 -10.61 -13.73 -18.38
C ARG A 22 -9.65 -14.51 -17.49
N ALA A 23 -10.17 -15.44 -16.71
CA ALA A 23 -9.40 -16.30 -15.83
C ALA A 23 -9.60 -17.77 -16.21
N VAL A 24 -8.53 -18.55 -16.16
CA VAL A 24 -8.57 -20.01 -16.31
C VAL A 24 -8.56 -20.61 -14.91
N LEU A 25 -9.59 -21.41 -14.60
CA LEU A 25 -9.75 -22.10 -13.34
C LEU A 25 -9.01 -23.46 -13.33
N LEU A 26 -8.81 -24.05 -12.14
CA LEU A 26 -8.18 -25.36 -12.01
C LEU A 26 -8.94 -26.50 -12.68
N THR A 27 -10.22 -26.34 -12.88
CA THR A 27 -11.07 -27.29 -13.63
C THR A 27 -10.78 -27.28 -15.14
N GLY A 28 -10.04 -26.29 -15.64
CA GLY A 28 -9.85 -26.01 -17.05
C GLY A 28 -10.96 -25.15 -17.67
N GLU A 29 -11.99 -24.80 -16.89
CA GLU A 29 -13.03 -23.87 -17.30
C GLU A 29 -12.46 -22.45 -17.41
N THR A 30 -12.99 -21.68 -18.34
CA THR A 30 -12.73 -20.24 -18.44
C THR A 30 -13.84 -19.47 -17.75
N LEU A 31 -13.47 -18.51 -16.94
CA LEU A 31 -14.38 -17.55 -16.31
C LEU A 31 -14.16 -16.18 -16.95
N GLU A 32 -15.21 -15.61 -17.50
CA GLU A 32 -15.21 -14.21 -17.94
C GLU A 32 -15.93 -13.35 -16.89
N THR A 33 -15.26 -12.29 -16.43
CA THR A 33 -15.79 -11.41 -15.39
C THR A 33 -16.02 -10.01 -15.94
N SER A 34 -17.08 -9.37 -15.46
CA SER A 34 -17.45 -7.98 -15.72
C SER A 34 -18.42 -7.53 -14.62
N VAL A 35 -18.84 -6.29 -14.69
CA VAL A 35 -20.01 -5.81 -13.95
C VAL A 35 -21.25 -6.23 -14.72
N ILE A 36 -22.21 -6.87 -14.04
CA ILE A 36 -23.49 -7.33 -14.62
C ILE A 36 -24.65 -7.06 -13.64
N SER A 37 -25.84 -6.81 -14.16
CA SER A 37 -27.03 -6.63 -13.33
C SER A 37 -27.53 -7.96 -12.73
N ASP A 38 -28.39 -7.88 -11.72
CA ASP A 38 -29.02 -9.06 -11.14
C ASP A 38 -29.85 -9.82 -12.19
N GLU A 39 -30.55 -9.11 -13.07
CA GLU A 39 -31.35 -9.71 -14.14
C GLU A 39 -30.47 -10.44 -15.17
N GLU A 40 -29.34 -9.86 -15.55
CA GLU A 40 -28.38 -10.51 -16.45
C GLU A 40 -27.77 -11.75 -15.80
N LEU A 41 -27.37 -11.68 -14.53
CA LEU A 41 -26.85 -12.83 -13.77
C LEU A 41 -27.91 -13.96 -13.68
N ASP A 42 -29.16 -13.62 -13.41
CA ASP A 42 -30.24 -14.59 -13.28
C ASP A 42 -30.64 -15.20 -14.63
N ALA A 43 -30.43 -14.49 -15.74
CA ALA A 43 -30.65 -14.98 -17.10
C ALA A 43 -29.54 -15.92 -17.61
N LEU A 44 -28.36 -15.96 -16.96
CA LEU A 44 -27.30 -16.87 -17.36
C LEU A 44 -27.70 -18.33 -17.17
N PRO A 45 -27.28 -19.25 -18.06
CA PRO A 45 -27.49 -20.68 -17.90
C PRO A 45 -26.94 -21.17 -16.55
N GLU A 46 -27.73 -21.93 -15.79
CA GLU A 46 -27.31 -22.46 -14.48
C GLU A 46 -26.02 -23.29 -14.53
N SER A 47 -25.74 -23.89 -15.70
CA SER A 47 -24.54 -24.70 -15.93
C SER A 47 -23.31 -23.85 -16.24
N SER A 48 -23.42 -22.54 -16.44
CA SER A 48 -22.25 -21.69 -16.75
C SER A 48 -21.44 -21.41 -15.48
N THR A 49 -20.14 -21.25 -15.67
CA THR A 49 -19.20 -20.91 -14.60
C THR A 49 -19.50 -19.54 -14.01
N GLU A 50 -19.85 -18.58 -14.85
CA GLU A 50 -20.24 -17.22 -14.47
C GLU A 50 -21.49 -17.23 -13.58
N SER A 51 -22.53 -17.98 -13.97
CA SER A 51 -23.75 -18.11 -13.16
C SER A 51 -23.47 -18.71 -11.79
N ARG A 52 -22.74 -19.82 -11.74
CA ARG A 52 -22.40 -20.51 -10.50
C ARG A 52 -21.59 -19.62 -9.56
N ILE A 53 -20.56 -18.96 -10.07
CA ILE A 53 -19.67 -18.11 -9.27
C ILE A 53 -20.37 -16.81 -8.89
N GLY A 54 -21.03 -16.14 -9.84
CA GLY A 54 -21.70 -14.86 -9.61
C GLY A 54 -22.82 -14.97 -8.57
N ARG A 55 -23.68 -15.99 -8.67
CA ARG A 55 -24.74 -16.21 -7.68
C ARG A 55 -24.19 -16.54 -6.30
N ALA A 56 -23.11 -17.32 -6.22
CA ALA A 56 -22.48 -17.62 -4.94
C ALA A 56 -21.85 -16.37 -4.30
N LEU A 57 -21.16 -15.51 -5.08
CA LEU A 57 -20.57 -14.27 -4.59
C LEU A 57 -21.65 -13.28 -4.15
N ARG A 58 -22.75 -13.15 -4.92
CA ARG A 58 -23.92 -12.35 -4.54
C ARG A 58 -24.50 -12.80 -3.21
N SER A 59 -24.76 -14.10 -3.05
CA SER A 59 -25.30 -14.67 -1.79
C SER A 59 -24.35 -14.41 -0.62
N LEU A 60 -23.04 -14.67 -0.79
CA LEU A 60 -22.03 -14.39 0.24
C LEU A 60 -21.98 -12.93 0.65
N HIS A 61 -22.11 -12.01 -0.31
CA HIS A 61 -22.17 -10.58 0.00
C HIS A 61 -23.44 -10.23 0.77
N ASP A 62 -24.61 -10.59 0.23
CA ASP A 62 -25.91 -10.17 0.75
C ASP A 62 -26.22 -10.80 2.13
N GLU A 63 -25.66 -11.98 2.43
CA GLU A 63 -25.80 -12.67 3.72
C GLU A 63 -24.83 -12.16 4.81
N ASN A 64 -23.80 -11.37 4.47
CA ASN A 64 -22.74 -10.94 5.41
C ASN A 64 -22.54 -9.42 5.44
N LEU A 65 -23.59 -8.63 5.23
CA LEU A 65 -23.47 -7.15 5.12
C LEU A 65 -22.87 -6.50 6.37
N ASP A 66 -23.32 -6.90 7.56
CA ASP A 66 -22.84 -6.33 8.82
C ASP A 66 -21.37 -6.68 9.08
N GLU A 67 -20.98 -7.93 8.77
CA GLU A 67 -19.59 -8.40 8.89
C GLU A 67 -18.67 -7.74 7.86
N ILE A 68 -19.16 -7.49 6.65
CA ILE A 68 -18.45 -6.77 5.61
C ILE A 68 -18.18 -5.33 6.08
N GLU A 69 -19.19 -4.63 6.58
CA GLU A 69 -19.01 -3.25 7.05
C GLU A 69 -18.04 -3.18 8.23
N ALA A 70 -18.09 -4.17 9.13
CA ALA A 70 -17.18 -4.25 10.27
C ALA A 70 -15.73 -4.59 9.87
N ALA A 71 -15.53 -5.42 8.84
CA ALA A 71 -14.21 -5.94 8.47
C ALA A 71 -13.46 -5.08 7.45
N PHE A 72 -14.16 -4.29 6.63
CA PHE A 72 -13.56 -3.47 5.59
C PHE A 72 -13.53 -1.99 6.00
N PRO A 73 -12.40 -1.48 6.50
CA PRO A 73 -12.29 -0.08 6.90
C PRO A 73 -12.40 0.86 5.69
N VAL A 74 -12.83 2.09 5.96
CA VAL A 74 -12.88 3.15 4.94
C VAL A 74 -11.48 3.73 4.79
N LEU A 75 -10.68 3.13 3.91
CA LEU A 75 -9.30 3.52 3.62
C LEU A 75 -9.11 3.70 2.12
N ASN A 76 -8.31 4.69 1.71
CA ASN A 76 -7.95 4.88 0.31
C ASN A 76 -7.12 3.73 -0.24
N ARG A 77 -6.22 3.19 0.59
CA ARG A 77 -5.39 2.03 0.26
C ARG A 77 -5.73 0.90 1.21
N CYS A 78 -6.30 -0.15 0.66
CA CYS A 78 -6.83 -1.25 1.43
C CYS A 78 -6.86 -2.48 0.53
N LEU A 79 -5.83 -3.33 0.66
CA LEU A 79 -5.74 -4.57 -0.09
C LEU A 79 -6.14 -5.74 0.83
N THR A 80 -7.42 -6.09 0.76
CA THR A 80 -7.98 -7.17 1.61
C THR A 80 -7.82 -8.57 1.03
N GLY A 81 -7.35 -8.71 -0.20
CA GLY A 81 -7.36 -9.96 -0.95
C GLY A 81 -8.68 -10.14 -1.68
N TYR A 82 -9.55 -11.03 -1.22
CA TYR A 82 -10.88 -11.19 -1.83
C TYR A 82 -11.79 -10.05 -1.40
N ASP A 83 -12.04 -9.12 -2.29
CA ASP A 83 -12.77 -7.89 -2.01
C ASP A 83 -14.30 -8.13 -2.06
N LEU A 84 -14.80 -8.83 -1.05
CA LEU A 84 -16.23 -9.15 -0.95
C LEU A 84 -17.10 -7.88 -0.82
N LYS A 85 -16.58 -6.81 -0.23
CA LYS A 85 -17.31 -5.54 -0.07
C LYS A 85 -17.76 -4.95 -1.41
N HIS A 86 -16.90 -5.06 -2.43
CA HIS A 86 -17.16 -4.44 -3.72
C HIS A 86 -17.69 -5.43 -4.79
N VAL A 87 -18.12 -6.60 -4.36
CA VAL A 87 -18.94 -7.49 -5.22
C VAL A 87 -20.27 -6.81 -5.60
N ARG A 88 -20.83 -5.96 -4.73
CA ARG A 88 -21.90 -5.03 -5.09
C ARG A 88 -21.32 -3.66 -5.43
N THR A 89 -21.70 -3.13 -6.59
CA THR A 89 -21.41 -1.74 -6.98
C THR A 89 -22.33 -0.77 -6.23
N THR A 90 -22.03 0.52 -6.30
CA THR A 90 -22.91 1.56 -5.75
C THR A 90 -24.27 1.61 -6.43
N ASP A 91 -24.36 1.16 -7.68
CA ASP A 91 -25.61 1.12 -8.47
C ASP A 91 -26.41 -0.19 -8.22
N GLY A 92 -25.83 -1.11 -7.43
CA GLY A 92 -26.45 -2.37 -7.04
C GLY A 92 -26.10 -3.56 -7.95
N ASP A 93 -25.34 -3.36 -9.01
CA ASP A 93 -24.89 -4.42 -9.93
C ASP A 93 -23.84 -5.33 -9.26
N ILE A 94 -23.57 -6.47 -9.87
CA ILE A 94 -22.57 -7.43 -9.40
C ILE A 94 -21.25 -7.24 -10.15
N ASP A 95 -20.18 -6.92 -9.44
CA ASP A 95 -18.82 -6.86 -9.98
C ASP A 95 -18.08 -8.19 -9.73
N LEU A 96 -18.02 -9.03 -10.75
CA LEU A 96 -17.29 -10.29 -10.69
C LEU A 96 -15.76 -10.13 -10.68
N ASN A 97 -15.24 -8.92 -11.03
CA ASN A 97 -13.81 -8.64 -10.99
C ASN A 97 -13.30 -8.46 -9.56
N ALA A 98 -14.17 -8.02 -8.63
CA ALA A 98 -13.78 -7.58 -7.28
C ALA A 98 -12.93 -8.61 -6.52
N VAL A 99 -13.29 -9.88 -6.55
CA VAL A 99 -12.58 -10.95 -5.82
C VAL A 99 -11.31 -11.43 -6.52
N LEU A 100 -11.21 -11.27 -7.85
CA LEU A 100 -10.01 -11.64 -8.61
C LEU A 100 -8.92 -10.57 -8.49
N CYS A 101 -9.29 -9.30 -8.41
CA CYS A 101 -8.37 -8.20 -8.14
C CYS A 101 -7.79 -8.35 -6.73
N GLY A 102 -6.47 -8.54 -6.61
CA GLY A 102 -5.80 -8.78 -5.33
C GLY A 102 -5.81 -10.22 -4.84
N SER A 103 -6.25 -11.19 -5.66
CA SER A 103 -6.33 -12.60 -5.29
C SER A 103 -4.98 -13.32 -5.15
N GLU A 104 -3.86 -12.69 -5.47
CA GLU A 104 -2.50 -13.22 -5.32
C GLU A 104 -2.29 -14.62 -5.94
N GLY A 105 -2.97 -14.90 -7.07
CA GLY A 105 -2.88 -16.19 -7.76
C GLY A 105 -3.52 -17.36 -7.00
N THR A 106 -4.46 -17.09 -6.10
CA THR A 106 -5.12 -18.13 -5.29
C THR A 106 -6.45 -18.63 -5.87
N LEU A 107 -7.04 -17.93 -6.85
CA LEU A 107 -8.36 -18.23 -7.40
C LEU A 107 -8.33 -18.75 -8.84
N GLY A 108 -7.37 -18.31 -9.63
CA GLY A 108 -7.24 -18.68 -11.03
C GLY A 108 -6.02 -18.04 -11.68
N LEU A 109 -5.80 -18.35 -12.97
CA LEU A 109 -4.78 -17.74 -13.80
C LEU A 109 -5.43 -16.71 -14.72
N ILE A 110 -5.16 -15.44 -14.50
CA ILE A 110 -5.67 -14.35 -15.33
C ILE A 110 -4.91 -14.36 -16.66
N SER A 111 -5.62 -14.57 -17.77
CA SER A 111 -5.05 -14.62 -19.14
C SER A 111 -5.24 -13.30 -19.89
N GLU A 112 -6.31 -12.58 -19.61
CA GLU A 112 -6.63 -11.30 -20.24
C GLU A 112 -7.28 -10.35 -19.22
N ALA A 113 -7.09 -9.04 -19.41
CA ALA A 113 -7.82 -8.00 -18.70
C ALA A 113 -8.05 -6.81 -19.62
N THR A 114 -9.27 -6.28 -19.56
CA THR A 114 -9.62 -4.98 -20.18
C THR A 114 -9.61 -3.94 -19.06
N ILE A 115 -8.82 -2.88 -19.25
CA ILE A 115 -8.68 -1.81 -18.26
C ILE A 115 -9.12 -0.46 -18.84
N ASN A 116 -9.70 0.37 -17.98
CA ASN A 116 -9.93 1.77 -18.26
C ASN A 116 -8.61 2.55 -18.27
N LEU A 117 -8.56 3.64 -19.03
CA LEU A 117 -7.40 4.52 -19.11
C LEU A 117 -7.77 5.92 -18.62
N GLU A 118 -6.93 6.46 -17.75
CA GLU A 118 -7.05 7.84 -17.28
C GLU A 118 -6.18 8.79 -18.11
N PRO A 119 -6.66 10.00 -18.42
CA PRO A 119 -5.85 11.03 -19.06
C PRO A 119 -4.65 11.40 -18.18
N LEU A 120 -3.45 11.40 -18.73
CA LEU A 120 -2.26 11.86 -18.00
C LEU A 120 -2.23 13.40 -17.97
N PRO A 121 -2.13 14.01 -16.78
CA PRO A 121 -1.93 15.44 -16.66
C PRO A 121 -0.69 15.90 -17.43
N THR A 122 -0.82 16.99 -18.17
CA THR A 122 0.27 17.56 -18.96
C THR A 122 1.25 18.35 -18.11
N GLU A 123 0.75 18.99 -17.06
CA GLU A 123 1.47 19.86 -16.17
C GLU A 123 1.71 19.21 -14.80
N ILE A 124 2.91 19.35 -14.27
CA ILE A 124 3.32 18.78 -13.00
C ILE A 124 4.27 19.72 -12.25
N GLY A 125 4.11 19.80 -10.96
CA GLY A 125 4.99 20.49 -10.05
C GLY A 125 5.06 19.79 -8.70
N LEU A 126 6.13 20.03 -7.95
CA LEU A 126 6.36 19.43 -6.65
C LEU A 126 6.91 20.48 -5.69
N VAL A 127 6.43 20.47 -4.46
CA VAL A 127 6.94 21.27 -3.35
C VAL A 127 7.58 20.35 -2.33
N ALA A 128 8.89 20.52 -2.11
CA ALA A 128 9.63 19.79 -1.07
C ALA A 128 9.57 20.60 0.23
N VAL A 129 8.81 20.14 1.20
CA VAL A 129 8.61 20.77 2.52
C VAL A 129 9.54 20.12 3.54
N GLN A 130 10.25 20.91 4.35
CA GLN A 130 11.33 20.48 5.23
C GLN A 130 10.96 20.65 6.70
N TYR A 131 11.34 19.64 7.53
CA TYR A 131 10.99 19.57 8.96
C TYR A 131 12.21 19.22 9.82
N GLU A 132 12.25 19.78 11.05
CA GLU A 132 13.22 19.41 12.08
C GLU A 132 12.87 18.11 12.80
N SER A 133 11.68 17.57 12.55
CA SER A 133 11.20 16.31 13.11
C SER A 133 10.38 15.57 12.06
N PHE A 134 10.63 14.26 11.92
CA PHE A 134 9.79 13.42 11.07
C PHE A 134 8.33 13.37 11.56
N MET A 135 8.13 13.43 12.87
CA MET A 135 6.78 13.46 13.43
C MET A 135 6.04 14.75 13.04
N ASP A 136 6.74 15.89 12.94
CA ASP A 136 6.13 17.12 12.44
C ASP A 136 5.68 17.01 10.98
N ALA A 137 6.45 16.31 10.15
CA ALA A 137 6.05 16.02 8.77
C ALA A 137 4.76 15.21 8.71
N LEU A 138 4.60 14.22 9.59
CA LEU A 138 3.39 13.39 9.67
C LEU A 138 2.18 14.16 10.19
N PHE A 139 2.35 14.97 11.24
CA PHE A 139 1.27 15.80 11.77
C PHE A 139 0.79 16.87 10.80
N ASP A 140 1.71 17.40 9.98
CA ASP A 140 1.42 18.45 9.02
C ASP A 140 0.70 17.92 7.75
N ALA A 141 0.93 16.66 7.41
CA ALA A 141 0.40 16.02 6.21
C ALA A 141 -1.10 16.24 6.00
N ARG A 142 -1.89 16.19 7.10
CA ARG A 142 -3.35 16.38 7.03
C ARG A 142 -3.71 17.79 6.55
N GLU A 143 -2.99 18.82 7.00
CA GLU A 143 -3.21 20.20 6.56
C GLU A 143 -2.80 20.37 5.10
N LEU A 144 -1.61 19.85 4.73
CA LEU A 144 -1.11 19.92 3.36
C LEU A 144 -2.07 19.30 2.34
N MET A 145 -2.79 18.23 2.70
CA MET A 145 -3.79 17.59 1.84
C MET A 145 -4.96 18.52 1.47
N GLN A 146 -5.28 19.53 2.28
CA GLN A 146 -6.40 20.44 2.05
C GLN A 146 -6.12 21.44 0.91
N HIS A 147 -4.87 21.56 0.48
CA HIS A 147 -4.44 22.49 -0.57
C HIS A 147 -4.53 21.92 -2.00
N GLY A 148 -5.22 20.80 -2.18
CA GLY A 148 -5.45 20.22 -3.52
C GLY A 148 -4.23 19.51 -4.11
N ALA A 149 -3.34 19.03 -3.26
CA ALA A 149 -2.22 18.17 -3.67
C ALA A 149 -2.74 16.89 -4.35
N THR A 150 -2.04 16.45 -5.38
CA THR A 150 -2.31 15.19 -6.08
C THR A 150 -1.84 14.01 -5.24
N SER A 151 -0.66 14.13 -4.60
CA SER A 151 -0.10 13.15 -3.68
C SER A 151 0.87 13.80 -2.68
N ILE A 152 1.07 13.15 -1.54
CA ILE A 152 2.07 13.56 -0.54
C ILE A 152 2.88 12.35 -0.11
N GLU A 153 4.18 12.38 -0.44
CA GLU A 153 5.15 11.40 0.00
C GLU A 153 5.97 11.93 1.16
N THR A 154 6.19 11.10 2.16
CA THR A 154 7.08 11.43 3.28
C THR A 154 8.34 10.59 3.27
N VAL A 155 9.44 11.15 3.79
CA VAL A 155 10.73 10.46 3.96
C VAL A 155 11.37 10.89 5.26
N ASP A 156 11.81 9.92 6.08
CA ASP A 156 12.50 10.17 7.35
C ASP A 156 13.98 10.49 7.19
N SER A 157 14.62 10.88 8.31
CA SER A 157 16.03 11.23 8.36
C SER A 157 16.95 10.06 7.99
N THR A 158 16.59 8.82 8.32
CA THR A 158 17.40 7.63 8.00
C THR A 158 17.54 7.48 6.48
N VAL A 159 16.42 7.54 5.77
CA VAL A 159 16.39 7.42 4.31
C VAL A 159 16.99 8.67 3.64
N LEU A 160 16.72 9.88 4.17
CA LEU A 160 17.31 11.12 3.66
C LEU A 160 18.84 11.13 3.76
N ASN A 161 19.40 10.71 4.89
CA ASN A 161 20.85 10.66 5.09
C ASN A 161 21.53 9.73 4.09
N LEU A 162 20.87 8.66 3.66
CA LEU A 162 21.38 7.80 2.58
C LEU A 162 21.45 8.55 1.24
N ALA A 163 20.44 9.34 0.92
CA ALA A 163 20.44 10.16 -0.28
C ALA A 163 21.51 11.27 -0.22
N MET A 164 21.64 11.95 0.94
CA MET A 164 22.60 13.02 1.16
C MET A 164 24.06 12.57 1.03
N ASN A 165 24.34 11.29 1.29
CA ASN A 165 25.66 10.67 1.13
C ASN A 165 25.85 9.95 -0.22
N ASP A 166 24.90 10.04 -1.14
CA ASP A 166 24.96 9.45 -2.49
C ASP A 166 25.06 10.56 -3.54
N PHE A 167 25.67 10.25 -4.68
CA PHE A 167 25.83 11.21 -5.79
C PHE A 167 24.50 11.79 -6.32
N VAL A 168 23.37 11.13 -6.04
CA VAL A 168 22.04 11.61 -6.43
C VAL A 168 21.74 12.97 -5.79
N TRP A 169 22.31 13.25 -4.61
CA TRP A 169 22.10 14.50 -3.88
C TRP A 169 22.55 15.73 -4.65
N ASP A 170 23.65 15.62 -5.41
CA ASP A 170 24.17 16.73 -6.23
C ASP A 170 23.13 17.26 -7.23
N SER A 171 22.22 16.40 -7.69
CA SER A 171 21.16 16.77 -8.64
C SER A 171 19.94 17.43 -8.00
N VAL A 172 19.76 17.29 -6.69
CA VAL A 172 18.55 17.72 -5.98
C VAL A 172 18.80 18.67 -4.80
N GLN A 173 20.04 18.89 -4.38
CA GLN A 173 20.37 19.74 -3.23
C GLN A 173 19.78 21.15 -3.31
N ALA A 174 19.55 21.68 -4.50
CA ALA A 174 18.90 22.97 -4.70
C ALA A 174 17.45 23.02 -4.19
N TYR A 175 16.79 21.87 -4.07
CA TYR A 175 15.44 21.76 -3.50
C TYR A 175 15.44 21.57 -1.97
N PHE A 176 16.64 21.52 -1.37
CA PHE A 176 16.83 21.37 0.08
C PHE A 176 17.85 22.40 0.55
N PRO A 177 17.49 23.71 0.51
CA PRO A 177 18.42 24.76 0.87
C PRO A 177 18.94 24.56 2.30
N SER A 178 20.25 24.79 2.48
CA SER A 178 20.87 24.71 3.79
C SER A 178 20.30 25.77 4.73
N SER A 179 20.05 25.37 5.97
CA SER A 179 19.56 26.25 7.03
C SER A 179 20.32 25.97 8.32
N GLU A 180 20.15 26.83 9.33
CA GLU A 180 20.67 26.56 10.69
C GLU A 180 19.93 25.39 11.36
N LYS A 181 18.74 25.01 10.82
CA LYS A 181 17.91 23.93 11.28
C LYS A 181 18.32 22.60 10.67
N THR A 182 18.21 21.53 11.43
CA THR A 182 18.58 20.17 10.99
C THR A 182 17.42 19.52 10.26
N LEU A 183 17.65 19.07 9.04
CA LEU A 183 16.66 18.36 8.24
C LEU A 183 16.48 16.91 8.75
N GLN A 184 15.31 16.62 9.35
CA GLN A 184 14.97 15.30 9.92
C GLN A 184 13.79 14.61 9.23
N GLY A 185 13.09 15.31 8.36
CA GLY A 185 11.97 14.76 7.59
C GLY A 185 11.57 15.68 6.46
N ILE A 186 10.98 15.12 5.43
CA ILE A 186 10.41 15.88 4.29
C ILE A 186 9.03 15.37 3.94
N ASN A 187 8.21 16.28 3.41
CA ASN A 187 7.04 15.93 2.61
C ASN A 187 7.24 16.42 1.17
N LEU A 188 7.11 15.52 0.21
CA LEU A 188 7.12 15.80 -1.22
C LEU A 188 5.67 15.94 -1.68
N VAL A 189 5.20 17.16 -1.85
CA VAL A 189 3.83 17.50 -2.18
C VAL A 189 3.69 17.73 -3.68
N GLU A 190 3.07 16.80 -4.39
CA GLU A 190 2.92 16.87 -5.85
C GLU A 190 1.60 17.52 -6.23
N PHE A 191 1.64 18.34 -7.26
CA PHE A 191 0.49 18.95 -7.91
C PHE A 191 0.50 18.63 -9.39
N THR A 192 -0.65 18.27 -9.93
CA THR A 192 -0.85 18.04 -11.37
C THR A 192 -2.05 18.82 -11.88
N ASP A 193 -2.02 19.18 -13.17
CA ASP A 193 -3.13 19.84 -13.86
C ASP A 193 -3.03 19.61 -15.38
N PHE A 194 -4.07 19.93 -16.11
CA PHE A 194 -4.07 20.02 -17.56
C PHE A 194 -3.81 21.44 -18.07
N ASP A 195 -3.87 22.45 -17.18
CA ASP A 195 -3.63 23.85 -17.47
C ASP A 195 -2.47 24.40 -16.65
N ALA A 196 -1.45 24.96 -17.33
CA ALA A 196 -0.24 25.49 -16.70
C ALA A 196 -0.53 26.69 -15.75
N ALA A 197 -1.51 27.55 -16.10
CA ALA A 197 -1.85 28.68 -15.26
C ALA A 197 -2.58 28.22 -13.98
N SER A 198 -3.47 27.25 -14.09
CA SER A 198 -4.13 26.63 -12.96
C SER A 198 -3.12 25.97 -12.01
N LEU A 199 -2.19 25.19 -12.53
CA LEU A 199 -1.11 24.59 -11.73
C LEU A 199 -0.27 25.65 -11.00
N ALA A 200 0.15 26.69 -11.71
CA ALA A 200 0.93 27.76 -11.13
C ALA A 200 0.20 28.45 -9.98
N LEU A 201 -1.09 28.75 -10.14
CA LEU A 201 -1.91 29.37 -9.09
C LEU A 201 -2.02 28.48 -7.84
N LYS A 202 -2.23 27.17 -8.01
CA LYS A 202 -2.29 26.19 -6.89
C LYS A 202 -0.97 26.18 -6.12
N MET A 203 0.15 26.04 -6.83
CA MET A 203 1.48 25.96 -6.22
C MET A 203 1.90 27.26 -5.54
N ASP A 204 1.59 28.43 -6.14
CA ASP A 204 1.91 29.73 -5.56
C ASP A 204 1.03 30.03 -4.33
N ALA A 205 -0.23 29.58 -4.32
CA ALA A 205 -1.07 29.68 -3.13
C ALA A 205 -0.56 28.79 -2.00
N PHE A 206 -0.15 27.57 -2.31
CA PHE A 206 0.44 26.62 -1.37
C PHE A 206 1.76 27.14 -0.80
N SER A 207 2.66 27.65 -1.64
CA SER A 207 3.92 28.23 -1.20
C SER A 207 3.73 29.40 -0.23
N ARG A 208 2.81 30.34 -0.54
CA ARG A 208 2.45 31.45 0.37
C ARG A 208 1.88 30.98 1.69
N HIS A 209 1.08 29.88 1.68
CA HIS A 209 0.58 29.29 2.91
C HIS A 209 1.75 28.77 3.76
N LEU A 210 2.69 28.04 3.18
CA LEU A 210 3.89 27.55 3.88
C LEU A 210 4.74 28.67 4.47
N ASP A 211 4.93 29.79 3.73
CA ASP A 211 5.64 30.98 4.24
C ASP A 211 4.93 31.54 5.48
N THR A 212 3.60 31.70 5.40
CA THR A 212 2.80 32.20 6.52
C THR A 212 2.88 31.29 7.74
N VAL A 213 2.82 29.97 7.53
CA VAL A 213 2.93 28.97 8.60
C VAL A 213 4.31 29.00 9.24
N ALA A 214 5.38 29.11 8.45
CA ALA A 214 6.75 29.18 8.95
C ALA A 214 7.00 30.47 9.76
N GLU A 215 6.51 31.63 9.29
CA GLU A 215 6.59 32.90 10.01
C GLU A 215 5.83 32.87 11.35
N ALA A 216 4.74 32.12 11.40
CA ALA A 216 3.95 31.92 12.63
C ALA A 216 4.56 30.90 13.61
N GLY A 217 5.74 30.32 13.29
CA GLY A 217 6.38 29.28 14.09
C GLY A 217 5.72 27.91 13.95
N GLY A 218 5.19 27.62 12.77
CA GLY A 218 4.64 26.30 12.42
C GLY A 218 5.69 25.19 12.35
N ARG A 219 5.27 23.98 11.96
CA ARG A 219 6.13 22.78 11.98
C ARG A 219 7.18 22.79 10.89
N SER A 220 6.83 23.19 9.66
CA SER A 220 7.77 23.28 8.55
C SER A 220 8.68 24.50 8.69
N PHE A 221 9.96 24.37 8.33
CA PHE A 221 10.91 25.47 8.44
C PHE A 221 11.40 26.03 7.10
N ALA A 222 11.26 25.26 6.02
CA ALA A 222 11.62 25.67 4.68
C ALA A 222 10.84 24.85 3.64
N HIS A 223 10.77 25.39 2.43
CA HIS A 223 10.27 24.64 1.28
C HIS A 223 10.96 25.11 -0.01
N ALA A 224 10.93 24.26 -1.03
CA ALA A 224 11.40 24.61 -2.35
C ALA A 224 10.52 23.97 -3.44
N ILE A 225 10.47 24.60 -4.61
CA ILE A 225 9.57 24.22 -5.69
C ILE A 225 10.37 23.63 -6.86
N ALA A 226 9.98 22.45 -7.31
CA ALA A 226 10.38 21.83 -8.56
C ALA A 226 9.25 22.01 -9.59
N ARG A 227 9.54 22.67 -10.73
CA ARG A 227 8.54 22.97 -11.75
C ARG A 227 8.81 22.16 -13.03
N GLY A 228 7.74 21.56 -13.54
CA GLY A 228 7.78 20.76 -14.76
C GLY A 228 8.42 19.38 -14.59
N ARG A 229 8.15 18.53 -15.55
CA ARG A 229 8.46 17.09 -15.48
C ARG A 229 9.95 16.78 -15.23
N ALA A 230 10.86 17.55 -15.79
CA ALA A 230 12.30 17.31 -15.64
C ALA A 230 12.76 17.47 -14.18
N GLN A 231 12.39 18.58 -13.53
CA GLN A 231 12.80 18.87 -12.14
C GLN A 231 12.07 17.93 -11.15
N VAL A 232 10.78 17.69 -11.37
CA VAL A 232 10.00 16.77 -10.54
C VAL A 232 10.59 15.35 -10.61
N ASN A 233 10.95 14.88 -11.80
CA ASN A 233 11.58 13.57 -11.98
C ASN A 233 12.94 13.46 -11.25
N GLN A 234 13.71 14.54 -11.14
CA GLN A 234 14.97 14.53 -10.36
C GLN A 234 14.68 14.26 -8.87
N VAL A 235 13.69 14.94 -8.29
CA VAL A 235 13.30 14.73 -6.89
C VAL A 235 12.77 13.31 -6.66
N TRP A 236 11.94 12.81 -7.57
CA TRP A 236 11.45 11.41 -7.51
C TRP A 236 12.57 10.38 -7.68
N ALA A 237 13.55 10.67 -8.55
CA ALA A 237 14.71 9.80 -8.71
C ALA A 237 15.54 9.71 -7.41
N MET A 238 15.72 10.83 -6.71
CA MET A 238 16.37 10.85 -5.37
C MET A 238 15.60 9.97 -4.38
N ARG A 239 14.27 10.15 -4.24
CA ARG A 239 13.43 9.35 -3.35
C ARG A 239 13.55 7.85 -3.67
N LYS A 240 13.45 7.48 -4.95
CA LYS A 240 13.58 6.09 -5.41
C LYS A 240 14.97 5.51 -5.10
N ARG A 241 16.02 6.31 -5.34
CA ARG A 241 17.40 5.93 -5.06
C ARG A 241 17.65 5.73 -3.57
N ALA A 242 17.18 6.64 -2.72
CA ALA A 242 17.33 6.58 -1.26
C ALA A 242 16.74 5.29 -0.68
N VAL A 243 15.53 4.92 -1.12
CA VAL A 243 14.88 3.66 -0.73
C VAL A 243 15.68 2.44 -1.21
N GLY A 244 16.26 2.50 -2.41
CA GLY A 244 17.16 1.45 -2.92
C GLY A 244 18.43 1.31 -2.07
N LEU A 245 19.03 2.42 -1.64
CA LEU A 245 20.21 2.45 -0.79
C LEU A 245 19.95 1.85 0.59
N LEU A 246 18.75 2.01 1.14
CA LEU A 246 18.34 1.38 2.39
C LEU A 246 18.56 -0.14 2.36
N GLY A 247 18.21 -0.81 1.25
CA GLY A 247 18.48 -2.24 1.05
C GLY A 247 19.97 -2.61 0.92
N GLY A 248 20.83 -1.64 0.54
CA GLY A 248 22.27 -1.80 0.30
C GLY A 248 23.16 -1.51 1.51
N LEU A 249 22.62 -1.22 2.69
CA LEU A 249 23.39 -0.91 3.90
C LEU A 249 24.42 -2.00 4.21
N GLN A 250 25.63 -1.58 4.67
CA GLN A 250 26.69 -2.50 5.05
C GLN A 250 26.37 -3.19 6.39
N GLY A 251 26.96 -4.36 6.61
CA GLY A 251 26.77 -5.14 7.84
C GLY A 251 25.86 -6.36 7.66
N THR A 252 25.61 -7.10 8.75
CA THR A 252 24.79 -8.32 8.77
C THR A 252 23.31 -8.00 8.88
N LYS A 253 22.94 -6.96 9.64
CA LYS A 253 21.56 -6.47 9.72
C LYS A 253 21.16 -5.78 8.43
N LYS A 254 20.02 -6.17 7.90
CA LYS A 254 19.45 -5.59 6.68
C LYS A 254 18.01 -5.16 6.93
N PRO A 255 17.55 -4.06 6.33
CA PRO A 255 16.15 -3.68 6.35
C PRO A 255 15.26 -4.80 5.78
N VAL A 256 14.26 -5.21 6.54
CA VAL A 256 13.34 -6.30 6.20
C VAL A 256 11.91 -5.78 6.18
N ALA A 257 11.20 -6.10 5.12
CA ALA A 257 9.85 -5.62 4.85
C ALA A 257 8.76 -6.49 5.52
N PHE A 258 8.91 -6.83 6.80
CA PHE A 258 8.00 -7.77 7.49
C PHE A 258 6.81 -7.09 8.19
N VAL A 259 6.92 -5.80 8.50
CA VAL A 259 5.87 -4.96 9.10
C VAL A 259 5.57 -3.69 8.28
N GLU A 260 6.06 -3.64 7.05
CA GLU A 260 5.79 -2.51 6.15
C GLU A 260 4.36 -2.54 5.62
N ASP A 261 3.92 -1.42 5.03
CA ASP A 261 2.65 -1.32 4.32
C ASP A 261 1.41 -1.35 5.23
N THR A 262 1.59 -1.05 6.50
CA THR A 262 0.44 -0.80 7.39
C THR A 262 -0.30 0.45 6.95
N CYS A 263 -1.62 0.34 6.87
CA CYS A 263 -2.51 1.43 6.49
C CYS A 263 -3.46 1.74 7.64
N VAL A 264 -3.52 3.01 8.02
CA VAL A 264 -4.50 3.53 9.00
C VAL A 264 -5.23 4.74 8.40
N PRO A 265 -6.39 5.16 8.94
CA PRO A 265 -6.97 6.45 8.55
C PRO A 265 -5.91 7.56 8.63
N PRO A 266 -5.78 8.43 7.60
CA PRO A 266 -4.71 9.43 7.55
C PRO A 266 -4.63 10.32 8.80
N GLU A 267 -5.76 10.61 9.43
CA GLU A 267 -5.84 11.36 10.68
C GLU A 267 -5.21 10.64 11.88
N ASN A 268 -5.10 9.33 11.82
CA ASN A 268 -4.50 8.48 12.85
C ASN A 268 -3.02 8.18 12.58
N LEU A 269 -2.48 8.54 11.40
CA LEU A 269 -1.14 8.13 10.98
C LEU A 269 -0.04 8.61 11.92
N ALA A 270 -0.05 9.89 12.29
CA ALA A 270 0.99 10.44 13.14
C ALA A 270 1.02 9.79 14.55
N PRO A 271 -0.10 9.68 15.31
CA PRO A 271 -0.08 8.99 16.59
C PRO A 271 0.24 7.48 16.43
N PHE A 272 -0.24 6.80 15.38
CA PHE A 272 0.11 5.42 15.08
C PHE A 272 1.63 5.24 14.89
N ILE A 273 2.27 6.09 14.10
CA ILE A 273 3.72 6.01 13.85
C ILE A 273 4.51 6.39 15.10
N GLY A 274 4.00 7.31 15.93
CA GLY A 274 4.62 7.60 17.23
C GLY A 274 4.78 6.35 18.08
N GLU A 275 3.69 5.62 18.32
CA GLU A 275 3.71 4.37 19.09
C GLU A 275 4.49 3.25 18.37
N PHE A 276 4.42 3.20 17.04
CA PHE A 276 5.21 2.22 16.26
C PHE A 276 6.71 2.43 16.43
N ARG A 277 7.18 3.69 16.45
CA ARG A 277 8.59 4.01 16.70
C ARG A 277 8.99 3.63 18.13
N GLU A 278 8.18 3.95 19.14
CA GLU A 278 8.43 3.55 20.53
C GLU A 278 8.57 2.02 20.64
N LEU A 279 7.73 1.26 19.90
CA LEU A 279 7.81 -0.20 19.86
C LEU A 279 9.14 -0.67 19.28
N LEU A 280 9.58 -0.12 18.13
CA LEU A 280 10.85 -0.50 17.52
C LEU A 280 12.06 -0.08 18.35
N ASP A 281 12.02 1.11 18.95
CA ASP A 281 13.06 1.63 19.84
C ASP A 281 13.22 0.77 21.10
N ALA A 282 12.11 0.28 21.67
CA ALA A 282 12.13 -0.66 22.82
C ALA A 282 12.85 -1.97 22.49
N HIS A 283 12.90 -2.38 21.21
CA HIS A 283 13.66 -3.53 20.73
C HIS A 283 15.07 -3.17 20.22
N ALA A 284 15.50 -1.93 20.39
CA ALA A 284 16.81 -1.42 19.93
C ALA A 284 17.07 -1.70 18.44
N LEU A 285 16.05 -1.49 17.59
CA LEU A 285 16.14 -1.67 16.15
C LEU A 285 16.43 -0.36 15.43
N ASP A 286 17.32 -0.43 14.45
CA ASP A 286 17.46 0.60 13.44
C ASP A 286 16.37 0.40 12.38
N TYR A 287 15.79 1.48 11.88
CA TYR A 287 14.74 1.42 10.86
C TYR A 287 14.75 2.67 9.96
N GLY A 288 14.17 2.54 8.78
CA GLY A 288 13.84 3.66 7.89
C GLY A 288 12.34 3.68 7.59
N MET A 289 11.78 4.88 7.44
CA MET A 289 10.36 5.11 7.17
C MET A 289 10.16 6.04 5.98
N PHE A 290 9.26 5.66 5.09
CA PHE A 290 8.85 6.47 3.95
C PHE A 290 7.46 6.00 3.48
N GLY A 291 6.76 6.83 2.74
CA GLY A 291 5.47 6.38 2.16
C GLY A 291 4.45 7.50 1.94
N HIS A 292 3.22 7.09 1.83
CA HIS A 292 2.08 7.82 1.30
C HIS A 292 1.22 8.37 2.44
N VAL A 293 1.60 9.52 2.98
CA VAL A 293 0.89 10.11 4.14
C VAL A 293 -0.54 10.52 3.81
N ASP A 294 -0.81 10.88 2.56
CA ASP A 294 -2.14 11.20 2.05
C ASP A 294 -3.10 10.01 2.07
N ALA A 295 -2.55 8.79 2.05
CA ALA A 295 -3.30 7.54 2.09
C ALA A 295 -3.23 6.82 3.44
N GLY A 296 -2.48 7.36 4.41
CA GLY A 296 -2.26 6.72 5.71
C GLY A 296 -1.38 5.47 5.66
N VAL A 297 -0.50 5.35 4.66
CA VAL A 297 0.39 4.19 4.45
C VAL A 297 1.84 4.57 4.64
N LEU A 298 2.56 3.84 5.50
CA LEU A 298 4.00 3.94 5.61
C LEU A 298 4.70 2.58 5.46
N HIS A 299 5.83 2.63 4.75
CA HIS A 299 6.74 1.51 4.61
C HIS A 299 7.79 1.60 5.71
N VAL A 300 7.62 0.79 6.74
CA VAL A 300 8.52 0.72 7.89
C VAL A 300 9.43 -0.49 7.72
N ARG A 301 10.74 -0.26 7.68
CA ARG A 301 11.74 -1.31 7.42
C ARG A 301 12.76 -1.44 8.55
N PRO A 302 12.47 -2.23 9.59
CA PRO A 302 13.43 -2.53 10.64
C PRO A 302 14.59 -3.37 10.11
N ALA A 303 15.80 -3.13 10.64
CA ALA A 303 17.01 -3.85 10.24
C ALA A 303 17.23 -5.08 11.11
N LEU A 304 17.21 -6.28 10.50
CA LEU A 304 17.42 -7.57 11.17
C LEU A 304 18.52 -8.39 10.48
N ASP A 305 19.22 -9.22 11.26
CA ASP A 305 20.10 -10.25 10.72
C ASP A 305 19.32 -11.56 10.56
N LEU A 306 18.77 -11.79 9.37
CA LEU A 306 17.98 -13.00 9.09
C LEU A 306 18.80 -14.30 9.07
N LYS A 307 20.11 -14.23 9.34
CA LYS A 307 20.93 -15.43 9.54
C LYS A 307 20.95 -15.88 11.02
N ALA A 308 20.53 -15.00 11.92
CA ALA A 308 20.43 -15.26 13.34
C ALA A 308 19.04 -15.85 13.67
N PRO A 309 18.95 -17.06 14.24
CA PRO A 309 17.67 -17.71 14.54
C PRO A 309 16.74 -16.87 15.42
N GLU A 310 17.30 -16.11 16.38
CA GLU A 310 16.58 -15.19 17.25
C GLU A 310 15.85 -14.07 16.50
N SER A 311 16.30 -13.74 15.29
CA SER A 311 15.62 -12.74 14.45
C SER A 311 14.24 -13.19 13.99
N LEU A 312 13.97 -14.48 13.84
CA LEU A 312 12.63 -14.98 13.48
C LEU A 312 11.65 -14.83 14.64
N GLU A 313 12.10 -15.13 15.87
CA GLU A 313 11.30 -14.92 17.08
C GLU A 313 11.00 -13.43 17.28
N LEU A 314 12.00 -12.58 17.08
CA LEU A 314 11.84 -11.13 17.14
C LEU A 314 10.89 -10.61 16.07
N MET A 315 10.97 -11.10 14.81
CA MET A 315 10.03 -10.77 13.74
C MET A 315 8.59 -11.08 14.13
N ARG A 316 8.34 -12.26 14.71
CA ARG A 316 7.02 -12.66 15.21
C ARG A 316 6.53 -11.70 16.28
N THR A 317 7.36 -11.51 17.33
CA THR A 317 7.00 -10.63 18.45
C THR A 317 6.62 -9.22 17.99
N ILE A 318 7.44 -8.63 17.11
CA ILE A 318 7.16 -7.28 16.58
C ILE A 318 5.91 -7.30 15.70
N THR A 319 5.74 -8.31 14.84
CA THR A 319 4.56 -8.38 13.98
C THR A 319 3.27 -8.49 14.79
N ASP A 320 3.24 -9.32 15.84
CA ASP A 320 2.08 -9.45 16.72
C ASP A 320 1.75 -8.11 17.41
N GLN A 321 2.76 -7.40 17.92
CA GLN A 321 2.58 -6.06 18.52
C GLN A 321 2.08 -5.03 17.48
N VAL A 322 2.61 -5.07 16.25
CA VAL A 322 2.16 -4.17 15.16
C VAL A 322 0.73 -4.51 14.71
N VAL A 323 0.32 -5.78 14.73
CA VAL A 323 -1.07 -6.18 14.47
C VAL A 323 -2.00 -5.53 15.50
N ASP A 324 -1.69 -5.63 16.80
CA ASP A 324 -2.49 -5.05 17.85
C ASP A 324 -2.55 -3.52 17.73
N LEU A 325 -1.40 -2.89 17.46
CA LEU A 325 -1.31 -1.45 17.24
C LEU A 325 -2.13 -1.01 16.02
N THR A 326 -2.03 -1.73 14.91
CA THR A 326 -2.80 -1.42 13.69
C THR A 326 -4.30 -1.51 13.94
N LYS A 327 -4.76 -2.52 14.67
CA LYS A 327 -6.18 -2.64 15.07
C LYS A 327 -6.62 -1.51 15.99
N LYS A 328 -5.79 -1.11 16.96
CA LYS A 328 -6.06 0.04 17.85
C LYS A 328 -6.36 1.31 17.08
N TYR A 329 -5.69 1.50 15.94
CA TYR A 329 -5.86 2.67 15.07
C TYR A 329 -6.81 2.44 13.88
N HIS A 330 -7.64 1.39 13.92
CA HIS A 330 -8.63 1.06 12.90
C HIS A 330 -8.03 0.86 11.49
N GLY A 331 -6.84 0.27 11.44
CA GLY A 331 -6.09 0.05 10.21
C GLY A 331 -6.08 -1.39 9.72
N LEU A 332 -5.29 -1.61 8.66
CA LEU A 332 -4.97 -2.92 8.08
C LEU A 332 -3.46 -3.09 7.93
N LEU A 333 -2.99 -4.34 7.95
CA LEU A 333 -1.58 -4.66 7.68
C LEU A 333 -1.19 -4.54 6.19
N TRP A 334 -2.15 -4.37 5.30
CA TRP A 334 -1.95 -4.48 3.85
C TRP A 334 -2.61 -3.29 3.17
N GLY A 335 -1.85 -2.22 2.96
CA GLY A 335 -2.31 -1.02 2.25
C GLY A 335 -2.27 -1.23 0.73
N GLU A 336 -1.11 -1.65 0.20
CA GLU A 336 -0.83 -1.76 -1.23
C GLU A 336 -0.33 -3.13 -1.66
N HIS A 337 0.43 -3.79 -0.78
CA HIS A 337 1.08 -5.06 -1.08
C HIS A 337 0.20 -6.25 -0.74
N GLY A 338 0.44 -7.40 -1.37
CA GLY A 338 -0.23 -8.65 -1.05
C GLY A 338 0.05 -9.13 0.38
N LYS A 339 -0.81 -10.02 0.88
CA LYS A 339 -0.68 -10.56 2.25
C LYS A 339 0.60 -11.36 2.44
N GLY A 340 1.03 -12.06 1.41
CA GLY A 340 2.27 -12.80 1.45
C GLY A 340 2.33 -13.77 2.64
N VAL A 341 3.45 -13.74 3.37
CA VAL A 341 3.68 -14.55 4.59
C VAL A 341 2.90 -14.04 5.81
N ARG A 342 2.30 -12.85 5.73
CA ARG A 342 1.43 -12.30 6.78
C ARG A 342 -0.04 -12.73 6.63
N SER A 343 -0.31 -13.72 5.78
CA SER A 343 -1.67 -14.26 5.58
C SER A 343 -2.25 -14.87 6.85
N GLU A 344 -1.43 -15.34 7.79
CA GLU A 344 -1.86 -15.87 9.09
C GLU A 344 -2.70 -14.88 9.91
N TYR A 345 -2.55 -13.58 9.66
CA TYR A 345 -3.33 -12.54 10.34
C TYR A 345 -4.67 -12.22 9.65
N ALA A 346 -4.96 -12.84 8.50
CA ALA A 346 -6.25 -12.64 7.83
C ALA A 346 -7.46 -12.96 8.75
N PRO A 347 -7.49 -14.06 9.51
CA PRO A 347 -8.58 -14.33 10.46
C PRO A 347 -8.75 -13.23 11.52
N VAL A 348 -7.66 -12.60 11.94
CA VAL A 348 -7.67 -11.52 12.95
C VAL A 348 -8.34 -10.26 12.43
N PHE A 349 -8.12 -9.92 11.16
CA PHE A 349 -8.69 -8.71 10.53
C PHE A 349 -10.10 -8.93 9.97
N PHE A 350 -10.38 -10.10 9.41
CA PHE A 350 -11.72 -10.41 8.90
C PHE A 350 -12.70 -10.83 10.00
N GLY A 351 -12.23 -11.32 11.15
CA GLY A 351 -13.09 -11.70 12.28
C GLY A 351 -14.23 -12.64 11.86
N ALA A 352 -15.46 -12.26 12.14
CA ALA A 352 -16.66 -13.04 11.81
C ALA A 352 -16.85 -13.25 10.28
N LEU A 353 -16.30 -12.38 9.45
CA LEU A 353 -16.37 -12.50 7.99
C LEU A 353 -15.41 -13.58 7.43
N TYR A 354 -14.37 -14.00 8.19
CA TYR A 354 -13.35 -14.91 7.66
C TYR A 354 -13.89 -16.22 7.09
N PRO A 355 -14.93 -16.87 7.65
CA PRO A 355 -15.57 -18.04 7.03
C PRO A 355 -16.12 -17.78 5.62
N ALA A 356 -16.70 -16.60 5.35
CA ALA A 356 -17.17 -16.22 4.01
C ALA A 356 -16.00 -16.04 3.03
N ILE A 357 -14.88 -15.47 3.49
CA ILE A 357 -13.64 -15.37 2.71
C ILE A 357 -13.09 -16.76 2.36
N CYS A 358 -13.17 -17.74 3.28
CA CYS A 358 -12.82 -19.13 3.00
C CYS A 358 -13.75 -19.78 1.98
N GLN A 359 -15.04 -19.46 2.01
CA GLN A 359 -16.01 -19.97 1.02
C GLN A 359 -15.69 -19.46 -0.39
N ILE A 360 -15.21 -18.23 -0.54
CA ILE A 360 -14.70 -17.73 -1.84
C ILE A 360 -13.55 -18.62 -2.32
N LYS A 361 -12.56 -18.89 -1.47
CA LYS A 361 -11.46 -19.79 -1.83
C LYS A 361 -11.96 -21.18 -2.22
N ALA A 362 -12.90 -21.75 -1.46
CA ALA A 362 -13.48 -23.07 -1.74
C ALA A 362 -14.27 -23.11 -3.05
N LEU A 363 -14.94 -22.00 -3.42
CA LEU A 363 -15.69 -21.86 -4.67
C LEU A 363 -14.80 -21.99 -5.91
N PHE A 364 -13.58 -21.44 -5.84
CA PHE A 364 -12.62 -21.42 -6.95
C PHE A 364 -11.60 -22.56 -6.88
N ASP A 365 -11.14 -22.92 -5.70
CA ASP A 365 -10.08 -23.90 -5.47
C ASP A 365 -10.34 -24.75 -4.21
N PRO A 366 -11.31 -25.66 -4.26
CA PRO A 366 -11.67 -26.49 -3.10
C PRO A 366 -10.55 -27.43 -2.65
N GLN A 367 -9.58 -27.72 -3.51
CA GLN A 367 -8.42 -28.58 -3.21
C GLN A 367 -7.22 -27.81 -2.70
N ASN A 368 -7.30 -26.47 -2.58
CA ASN A 368 -6.22 -25.59 -2.11
C ASN A 368 -4.90 -25.78 -2.85
N ARG A 369 -4.95 -25.87 -4.18
CA ARG A 369 -3.77 -26.11 -5.06
C ARG A 369 -3.14 -24.82 -5.58
N LEU A 370 -3.93 -23.72 -5.68
CA LEU A 370 -3.45 -22.42 -6.13
C LEU A 370 -2.89 -21.63 -4.96
N ASN A 371 -1.58 -21.40 -4.98
CA ASN A 371 -0.84 -20.62 -3.97
C ASN A 371 -1.28 -20.90 -2.53
N PRO A 372 -1.19 -22.13 -2.03
CA PRO A 372 -1.76 -22.54 -0.76
C PRO A 372 -1.17 -21.74 0.42
N GLY A 373 -2.02 -21.42 1.39
CA GLY A 373 -1.63 -20.67 2.58
C GLY A 373 -1.60 -19.15 2.39
N LYS A 374 -2.05 -18.63 1.25
CA LYS A 374 -2.19 -17.19 0.99
C LYS A 374 -3.64 -16.76 1.11
N ILE A 375 -3.88 -15.58 1.67
CA ILE A 375 -5.18 -14.94 1.91
C ILE A 375 -6.10 -15.80 2.79
N ALA A 376 -6.58 -16.93 2.27
CA ALA A 376 -7.46 -17.88 2.95
C ALA A 376 -7.24 -19.30 2.43
N GLY A 377 -7.59 -20.30 3.23
CA GLY A 377 -7.80 -21.67 2.79
C GLY A 377 -9.27 -21.92 2.48
N PRO A 378 -9.62 -23.11 1.93
CA PRO A 378 -11.01 -23.47 1.63
C PRO A 378 -11.88 -23.68 2.88
N THR A 379 -11.28 -23.79 4.06
CA THR A 379 -11.96 -23.83 5.37
C THR A 379 -11.21 -22.96 6.37
N PRO A 380 -11.89 -22.45 7.43
CA PRO A 380 -11.24 -21.62 8.45
C PRO A 380 -10.05 -22.29 9.16
N ASP A 381 -10.04 -23.61 9.27
CA ASP A 381 -8.97 -24.39 9.91
C ASP A 381 -7.80 -24.69 8.97
N THR A 382 -7.86 -24.30 7.70
CA THR A 382 -6.79 -24.53 6.74
C THR A 382 -5.56 -23.71 7.13
N PRO A 383 -4.35 -24.31 7.26
CA PRO A 383 -3.15 -23.59 7.64
C PRO A 383 -2.79 -22.47 6.65
N LEU A 384 -2.45 -21.30 7.17
CA LEU A 384 -1.95 -20.16 6.42
C LEU A 384 -0.44 -20.01 6.58
N ARG A 385 0.21 -19.31 5.63
CA ARG A 385 1.62 -18.96 5.72
C ARG A 385 1.87 -18.06 6.91
N LYS A 386 2.96 -18.34 7.63
CA LYS A 386 3.38 -17.62 8.82
C LYS A 386 4.63 -16.80 8.59
N ILE A 387 4.78 -15.73 9.36
CA ILE A 387 5.91 -14.82 9.24
C ILE A 387 7.25 -15.48 9.62
N ASP A 388 7.25 -16.41 10.56
CA ASP A 388 8.41 -17.16 11.03
C ASP A 388 8.74 -18.41 10.17
N GLU A 389 7.92 -18.72 9.17
CA GLU A 389 8.22 -19.76 8.18
C GLU A 389 9.07 -19.26 7.01
N VAL A 390 9.53 -18.00 7.05
CA VAL A 390 10.42 -17.44 6.04
C VAL A 390 11.75 -18.19 6.10
N PRO A 391 12.21 -18.83 4.98
CA PRO A 391 13.45 -19.58 5.01
C PRO A 391 14.63 -18.63 5.25
N LEU A 392 15.41 -18.91 6.29
CA LEU A 392 16.69 -18.23 6.52
C LEU A 392 17.62 -18.51 5.34
N ARG A 393 18.31 -17.50 4.84
CA ARG A 393 19.34 -17.68 3.81
C ARG A 393 20.51 -18.46 4.40
N ALA A 394 20.57 -19.77 4.15
CA ALA A 394 21.71 -20.58 4.50
C ALA A 394 22.95 -20.14 3.71
N HIS A 395 24.13 -20.19 4.33
CA HIS A 395 25.42 -19.82 3.72
C HIS A 395 25.85 -20.67 2.52
N SER A 396 25.11 -21.74 2.18
CA SER A 396 25.53 -22.79 1.24
C SER A 396 24.80 -22.82 -0.10
N ASP A 397 23.76 -22.05 -0.33
CA ASP A 397 23.02 -22.14 -1.61
C ASP A 397 23.43 -21.06 -2.61
N ARG A 398 24.68 -21.19 -3.12
CA ARG A 398 25.11 -20.53 -4.36
C ARG A 398 24.43 -21.09 -5.62
N ARG A 399 23.63 -22.15 -5.51
CA ARG A 399 23.03 -22.86 -6.65
C ARG A 399 21.73 -22.25 -7.18
N ILE A 400 21.16 -21.20 -6.53
CA ILE A 400 19.93 -20.52 -6.99
C ILE A 400 20.23 -19.28 -7.86
N VAL A 401 21.49 -18.90 -8.05
CA VAL A 401 21.87 -17.68 -8.80
C VAL A 401 22.36 -18.00 -10.23
N GLU A 402 22.46 -19.25 -10.62
CA GLU A 402 22.97 -19.68 -11.95
C GLU A 402 21.92 -20.46 -12.77
N GLY A 403 20.61 -20.14 -12.60
CA GLY A 403 19.53 -20.71 -13.40
C GLY A 403 18.65 -19.63 -14.03
#